data_37b18996d954deb731da27b6f53f6713
#
_entry.id   37b18996d954deb731da27b6f53f6713
#
_cell.length_a   1.000
_cell.length_b   1.000
_cell.length_c   1.000
_cell.angle_alpha   90.00
_cell.angle_beta   90.00
_cell.angle_gamma   90.00
#
_symmetry.space_group_name_H-M   'P 1'
#
loop_
_entity.id
_entity.type
_entity.pdbx_description
1 polymer ?
#
loop_
_entity_poly.entity_id
_entity_poly.type
_entity_poly.pdbx_seq_one_letter_code
_entity_poly.pdbx_strand_id
1 'polypeptide(L)'
;MKYLKIIICFLFFPLTANGKADQDSIRLALKHMEDGLKTKEIAVAQKSFAPEFSISIYSLPFASGLLKQIMEGITFQSIQPDWKGMKTKGNVTSLEVRFTLAGGQEEKSMIAFNESGKILFVDYFDRLFGDSRYRKSSLAAVLPFRIEGGSIILSARLNDSPRVMSFLLDTGADGMAIRRSLADSIGLKVSHSQEASVVGGRKTVQISADNVLRLSDSLSLKKQNIAIFERVRNGTDGIIGLNLIRKYITEVNFDTQTISLYTFGDYIFQRKGRMIPLRVPSLIMLPSALNLTGDKSISGNFIMDTGANYYLIAFSRFVRQNRLLLSGFKPEGSGATVSL
;
A
#
# COMPACT_ATOMS: atom_id res chain seq x y z
N MET A 1 46.86 -15.75 38.83
CA MET A 1 45.59 -15.13 38.35
C MET A 1 45.93 -14.00 37.37
N LYS A 2 45.83 -14.26 36.06
CA LYS A 2 46.08 -13.27 35.00
C LYS A 2 44.73 -12.73 34.56
N TYR A 3 44.49 -11.42 34.77
CA TYR A 3 43.28 -10.75 34.31
C TYR A 3 43.41 -10.49 32.79
N LEU A 4 42.54 -11.13 32.02
CA LEU A 4 42.35 -10.86 30.59
C LEU A 4 41.49 -9.61 30.47
N LYS A 5 42.06 -8.47 30.04
CA LYS A 5 41.33 -7.27 29.71
C LYS A 5 40.72 -7.44 28.30
N ILE A 6 39.41 -7.65 28.22
CA ILE A 6 38.66 -7.62 26.97
C ILE A 6 38.44 -6.14 26.64
N ILE A 7 39.11 -5.68 25.59
CA ILE A 7 38.82 -4.36 24.98
C ILE A 7 37.63 -4.55 24.07
N ILE A 8 36.45 -4.08 24.50
CA ILE A 8 35.26 -3.99 23.63
C ILE A 8 35.44 -2.76 22.75
N CYS A 9 35.83 -2.96 21.49
CA CYS A 9 35.72 -1.93 20.46
C CYS A 9 34.25 -1.67 20.16
N PHE A 10 33.71 -0.60 20.71
CA PHE A 10 32.47 -0.01 20.20
C PHE A 10 32.75 0.50 18.78
N LEU A 11 32.32 -0.26 17.78
CA LEU A 11 32.16 0.29 16.44
C LEU A 11 31.03 1.31 16.51
N PHE A 12 31.39 2.56 16.67
CA PHE A 12 30.50 3.68 16.39
C PHE A 12 30.16 3.59 14.89
N PHE A 13 28.98 3.06 14.57
CA PHE A 13 28.35 3.39 13.31
C PHE A 13 28.11 4.91 13.36
N PRO A 14 28.63 5.70 12.42
CA PRO A 14 28.31 7.10 12.38
C PRO A 14 26.79 7.19 12.24
N LEU A 15 26.15 7.89 13.20
CA LEU A 15 24.81 8.43 12.95
C LEU A 15 24.91 9.16 11.61
N THR A 16 24.24 8.65 10.61
CA THR A 16 24.17 9.26 9.30
C THR A 16 23.71 10.70 9.48
N ALA A 17 24.64 11.63 9.27
CA ALA A 17 24.29 13.02 9.06
C ALA A 17 23.19 13.05 8.00
N ASN A 18 22.17 13.90 8.16
CA ASN A 18 21.13 14.13 7.17
C ASN A 18 21.79 14.38 5.81
N GLY A 19 21.93 13.33 5.01
CA GLY A 19 22.61 13.37 3.73
C GLY A 19 21.69 14.05 2.71
N LYS A 20 22.17 15.17 2.18
CA LYS A 20 21.54 15.79 1.02
C LYS A 20 21.98 15.03 -0.21
N ALA A 21 21.04 14.63 -1.09
CA ALA A 21 21.39 14.05 -2.37
C ALA A 21 22.29 15.02 -3.16
N ASP A 22 23.42 14.54 -3.67
CA ASP A 22 24.28 15.36 -4.51
C ASP A 22 23.66 15.55 -5.91
N GLN A 23 24.01 16.69 -6.55
CA GLN A 23 23.41 17.06 -7.82
C GLN A 23 23.80 16.10 -8.96
N ASP A 24 24.98 15.49 -8.91
CA ASP A 24 25.44 14.58 -9.97
C ASP A 24 24.70 13.25 -9.93
N SER A 25 24.44 12.71 -8.73
CA SER A 25 23.59 11.53 -8.54
C SER A 25 22.17 11.77 -9.06
N ILE A 26 21.60 12.96 -8.79
CA ILE A 26 20.28 13.35 -9.32
C ILE A 26 20.31 13.46 -10.85
N ARG A 27 21.35 14.08 -11.44
CA ARG A 27 21.53 14.15 -12.91
C ARG A 27 21.57 12.76 -13.55
N LEU A 28 22.31 11.84 -12.94
CA LEU A 28 22.42 10.47 -13.43
C LEU A 28 21.08 9.76 -13.35
N ALA A 29 20.33 9.94 -12.27
CA ALA A 29 19.00 9.35 -12.12
C ALA A 29 18.02 9.91 -13.17
N LEU A 30 17.99 11.23 -13.38
CA LEU A 30 17.17 11.86 -14.41
C LEU A 30 17.51 11.35 -15.81
N LYS A 31 18.82 11.19 -16.12
CA LYS A 31 19.28 10.63 -17.40
C LYS A 31 18.78 9.20 -17.60
N HIS A 32 18.95 8.31 -16.64
CA HIS A 32 18.44 6.93 -16.75
C HIS A 32 16.92 6.89 -16.92
N MET A 33 16.19 7.75 -16.21
CA MET A 33 14.75 7.86 -16.37
C MET A 33 14.40 8.36 -17.77
N GLU A 34 15.03 9.43 -18.26
CA GLU A 34 14.79 9.98 -19.59
C GLU A 34 15.09 8.95 -20.69
N ASP A 35 16.24 8.29 -20.61
CA ASP A 35 16.64 7.26 -21.58
C ASP A 35 15.61 6.13 -21.60
N GLY A 36 15.21 5.62 -20.42
CA GLY A 36 14.21 4.56 -20.32
C GLY A 36 12.82 4.96 -20.83
N LEU A 37 12.39 6.20 -20.56
CA LEU A 37 11.10 6.71 -21.06
C LEU A 37 11.10 6.87 -22.58
N LYS A 38 12.22 7.34 -23.17
CA LYS A 38 12.37 7.49 -24.63
C LYS A 38 12.40 6.15 -25.35
N THR A 39 13.18 5.20 -24.84
CA THR A 39 13.33 3.87 -25.44
C THR A 39 12.20 2.92 -25.09
N LYS A 40 11.33 3.30 -24.13
CA LYS A 40 10.29 2.46 -23.53
C LYS A 40 10.85 1.21 -22.84
N GLU A 41 12.09 1.30 -22.36
CA GLU A 41 12.77 0.22 -21.65
C GLU A 41 12.70 0.40 -20.14
N ILE A 42 11.81 -0.34 -19.48
CA ILE A 42 11.60 -0.28 -18.04
C ILE A 42 12.90 -0.53 -17.26
N ALA A 43 13.69 -1.52 -17.67
CA ALA A 43 14.95 -1.88 -17.01
C ALA A 43 15.96 -0.73 -16.99
N VAL A 44 15.94 0.15 -18.01
CA VAL A 44 16.78 1.34 -18.06
C VAL A 44 16.27 2.39 -17.05
N ALA A 45 14.97 2.68 -17.07
CA ALA A 45 14.37 3.63 -16.13
C ALA A 45 14.52 3.18 -14.67
N GLN A 46 14.39 1.88 -14.39
CA GLN A 46 14.51 1.32 -13.03
C GLN A 46 15.89 1.55 -12.39
N LYS A 47 16.94 1.78 -13.16
CA LYS A 47 18.26 2.15 -12.62
C LYS A 47 18.24 3.46 -11.83
N SER A 48 17.24 4.32 -12.08
CA SER A 48 17.05 5.59 -11.38
C SER A 48 16.26 5.47 -10.08
N PHE A 49 15.55 4.36 -9.85
CA PHE A 49 14.57 4.25 -8.78
C PHE A 49 15.18 3.80 -7.45
N ALA A 50 14.67 4.38 -6.38
CA ALA A 50 14.88 3.88 -5.03
C ALA A 50 14.10 2.56 -4.83
N PRO A 51 14.50 1.70 -3.87
CA PRO A 51 13.70 0.53 -3.51
C PRO A 51 12.26 0.88 -3.07
N GLU A 52 12.09 2.09 -2.53
CA GLU A 52 10.81 2.66 -2.07
C GLU A 52 10.03 3.37 -3.19
N PHE A 53 10.51 3.35 -4.43
CA PHE A 53 9.83 4.00 -5.55
C PHE A 53 8.38 3.59 -5.64
N SER A 54 7.50 4.58 -5.85
CA SER A 54 6.07 4.34 -5.99
C SER A 54 5.44 5.23 -7.06
N ILE A 55 4.36 4.74 -7.65
CA ILE A 55 3.42 5.51 -8.47
C ILE A 55 2.08 5.43 -7.77
N SER A 56 1.48 6.58 -7.45
CA SER A 56 0.34 6.65 -6.55
C SER A 56 0.69 5.95 -5.22
N ILE A 57 -0.12 5.01 -4.77
CA ILE A 57 0.14 4.23 -3.55
C ILE A 57 0.94 2.95 -3.80
N TYR A 58 1.18 2.57 -5.05
CA TYR A 58 1.79 1.29 -5.38
C TYR A 58 3.31 1.36 -5.40
N SER A 59 3.94 0.50 -4.61
CA SER A 59 5.40 0.31 -4.60
C SER A 59 5.85 -0.71 -5.65
N LEU A 60 7.17 -0.82 -5.84
CA LEU A 60 7.74 -1.92 -6.62
C LEU A 60 7.38 -3.30 -6.01
N PRO A 61 7.13 -4.33 -6.81
CA PRO A 61 7.25 -4.35 -8.29
C PRO A 61 5.99 -3.86 -9.03
N PHE A 62 4.86 -3.63 -8.38
CA PHE A 62 3.60 -3.25 -9.03
C PHE A 62 3.71 -1.90 -9.77
N ALA A 63 4.41 -0.93 -9.21
CA ALA A 63 4.68 0.36 -9.84
C ALA A 63 5.36 0.22 -11.21
N SER A 64 6.12 -0.86 -11.45
CA SER A 64 6.72 -1.13 -12.77
C SER A 64 5.66 -1.42 -13.85
N GLY A 65 4.58 -2.09 -13.48
CA GLY A 65 3.45 -2.33 -14.38
C GLY A 65 2.71 -1.03 -14.76
N LEU A 66 2.52 -0.14 -13.78
CA LEU A 66 1.95 1.19 -14.01
C LEU A 66 2.87 2.05 -14.90
N LEU A 67 4.18 2.01 -14.65
CA LEU A 67 5.16 2.70 -15.50
C LEU A 67 5.11 2.19 -16.94
N LYS A 68 4.95 0.88 -17.14
CA LYS A 68 4.79 0.30 -18.48
C LYS A 68 3.57 0.89 -19.20
N GLN A 69 2.42 0.99 -18.53
CA GLN A 69 1.22 1.62 -19.08
C GLN A 69 1.46 3.09 -19.45
N ILE A 70 2.18 3.84 -18.62
CA ILE A 70 2.57 5.22 -18.92
C ILE A 70 3.43 5.28 -20.18
N MET A 71 4.46 4.45 -20.28
CA MET A 71 5.37 4.40 -21.44
C MET A 71 4.68 3.95 -22.73
N GLU A 72 3.68 3.08 -22.64
CA GLU A 72 2.87 2.65 -23.79
C GLU A 72 1.95 3.77 -24.27
N GLY A 73 1.34 4.53 -23.35
CA GLY A 73 0.38 5.59 -23.66
C GLY A 73 1.00 6.94 -23.99
N ILE A 74 2.24 7.22 -23.54
CA ILE A 74 2.86 8.55 -23.66
C ILE A 74 4.25 8.40 -24.31
N THR A 75 4.55 9.28 -25.25
CA THR A 75 5.89 9.38 -25.88
C THR A 75 6.62 10.60 -25.30
N PHE A 76 7.68 10.33 -24.55
CA PHE A 76 8.54 11.34 -23.92
C PHE A 76 9.69 11.73 -24.84
N GLN A 77 10.03 13.02 -24.87
CA GLN A 77 11.15 13.57 -25.66
C GLN A 77 12.30 14.06 -24.79
N SER A 78 12.02 14.76 -23.67
CA SER A 78 13.08 15.24 -22.78
C SER A 78 12.57 15.50 -21.37
N ILE A 79 13.53 15.57 -20.43
CA ILE A 79 13.32 15.99 -19.05
C ILE A 79 14.26 17.17 -18.76
N GLN A 80 13.69 18.33 -18.48
CA GLN A 80 14.45 19.54 -18.17
C GLN A 80 14.28 19.90 -16.70
N PRO A 81 15.35 19.79 -15.87
CA PRO A 81 15.29 20.10 -14.45
C PRO A 81 15.46 21.61 -14.19
N ASP A 82 14.68 22.14 -13.24
CA ASP A 82 14.89 23.48 -12.66
C ASP A 82 15.77 23.38 -11.42
N TRP A 83 17.07 23.43 -11.62
CA TRP A 83 18.05 23.32 -10.53
C TRP A 83 17.94 24.43 -9.47
N LYS A 84 17.39 25.60 -9.82
CA LYS A 84 17.25 26.73 -8.88
C LYS A 84 16.13 26.44 -7.87
N GLY A 85 15.13 25.65 -8.25
CA GLY A 85 13.99 25.26 -7.44
C GLY A 85 14.25 24.04 -6.54
N MET A 86 15.45 23.46 -6.53
CA MET A 86 15.76 22.26 -5.74
C MET A 86 15.66 22.54 -4.24
N LYS A 87 14.88 21.74 -3.52
CA LYS A 87 14.64 21.85 -2.06
C LYS A 87 14.86 20.52 -1.36
N THR A 88 15.46 20.57 -0.17
CA THR A 88 15.64 19.38 0.68
C THR A 88 14.90 19.58 1.99
N LYS A 89 14.10 18.58 2.37
CA LYS A 89 13.40 18.51 3.66
C LYS A 89 13.64 17.14 4.28
N GLY A 90 14.35 17.09 5.39
CA GLY A 90 14.84 15.81 5.94
C GLY A 90 15.72 15.08 4.92
N ASN A 91 15.40 13.82 4.68
CA ASN A 91 16.14 12.94 3.77
C ASN A 91 15.60 12.94 2.34
N VAL A 92 14.68 13.84 2.00
CA VAL A 92 14.04 13.92 0.69
C VAL A 92 14.45 15.23 0.00
N THR A 93 15.02 15.11 -1.20
CA THR A 93 15.28 16.23 -2.10
C THR A 93 14.21 16.27 -3.18
N SER A 94 13.58 17.43 -3.38
CA SER A 94 12.55 17.65 -4.40
C SER A 94 13.05 18.63 -5.45
N LEU A 95 12.74 18.32 -6.71
CA LEU A 95 13.16 19.11 -7.87
C LEU A 95 12.00 19.23 -8.85
N GLU A 96 11.69 20.46 -9.28
CA GLU A 96 10.75 20.67 -10.38
C GLU A 96 11.43 20.29 -11.70
N VAL A 97 10.73 19.56 -12.53
CA VAL A 97 11.16 19.24 -13.89
C VAL A 97 10.06 19.56 -14.89
N ARG A 98 10.45 19.71 -16.15
CA ARG A 98 9.54 19.82 -17.27
C ARG A 98 9.77 18.63 -18.19
N PHE A 99 8.71 17.84 -18.40
CA PHE A 99 8.67 16.83 -19.43
C PHE A 99 8.23 17.44 -20.74
N THR A 100 8.97 17.19 -21.81
CA THR A 100 8.51 17.45 -23.19
C THR A 100 7.97 16.15 -23.77
N LEU A 101 6.74 16.17 -24.25
CA LEU A 101 6.06 15.03 -24.85
C LEU A 101 6.01 15.17 -26.38
N ALA A 102 5.61 14.09 -27.07
CA ALA A 102 5.38 14.14 -28.50
C ALA A 102 4.40 15.27 -28.88
N GLY A 103 4.68 15.97 -29.98
CA GLY A 103 3.90 17.13 -30.38
C GLY A 103 4.28 18.44 -29.67
N GLY A 104 5.32 18.44 -28.82
CA GLY A 104 5.80 19.64 -28.13
C GLY A 104 4.98 20.03 -26.89
N GLN A 105 4.07 19.19 -26.45
CA GLN A 105 3.34 19.40 -25.19
C GLN A 105 4.32 19.35 -24.01
N GLU A 106 4.19 20.28 -23.08
CA GLU A 106 5.02 20.34 -21.87
C GLU A 106 4.18 20.05 -20.63
N GLU A 107 4.74 19.23 -19.72
CA GLU A 107 4.16 18.88 -18.43
C GLU A 107 5.15 19.16 -17.29
N LYS A 108 4.74 20.02 -16.35
CA LYS A 108 5.53 20.26 -15.13
C LYS A 108 5.27 19.18 -14.09
N SER A 109 6.32 18.79 -13.40
CA SER A 109 6.27 17.80 -12.34
C SER A 109 7.29 18.07 -11.25
N MET A 110 6.94 17.72 -10.03
CA MET A 110 7.93 17.51 -8.97
C MET A 110 8.42 16.07 -9.02
N ILE A 111 9.73 15.90 -8.84
CA ILE A 111 10.36 14.60 -8.61
C ILE A 111 10.99 14.62 -7.24
N ALA A 112 10.79 13.59 -6.44
CA ALA A 112 11.42 13.42 -5.15
C ALA A 112 12.52 12.36 -5.22
N PHE A 113 13.63 12.63 -4.55
CA PHE A 113 14.83 11.80 -4.49
C PHE A 113 15.17 11.48 -3.04
N ASN A 114 15.71 10.29 -2.80
CA ASN A 114 16.30 9.92 -1.51
C ASN A 114 17.72 10.49 -1.38
N GLU A 115 18.38 10.24 -0.26
CA GLU A 115 19.75 10.69 0.04
C GLU A 115 20.79 10.23 -1.00
N SER A 116 20.56 9.10 -1.65
CA SER A 116 21.45 8.56 -2.71
C SER A 116 21.12 9.11 -4.10
N GLY A 117 20.25 10.12 -4.22
CA GLY A 117 19.83 10.67 -5.50
C GLY A 117 18.93 9.76 -6.33
N LYS A 118 18.37 8.68 -5.74
CA LYS A 118 17.43 7.79 -6.41
C LYS A 118 16.01 8.31 -6.29
N ILE A 119 15.21 8.13 -7.34
CA ILE A 119 13.84 8.65 -7.43
C ILE A 119 12.92 7.85 -6.51
N LEU A 120 12.19 8.56 -5.65
CA LEU A 120 11.15 8.03 -4.77
C LEU A 120 9.78 8.04 -5.46
N PHE A 121 9.46 9.11 -6.17
CA PHE A 121 8.22 9.25 -6.96
C PHE A 121 8.33 10.41 -7.95
N VAL A 122 7.41 10.42 -8.92
CA VAL A 122 7.22 11.46 -9.92
C VAL A 122 5.77 11.91 -9.89
N ASP A 123 5.48 13.15 -9.49
CA ASP A 123 4.10 13.65 -9.32
C ASP A 123 3.28 13.59 -10.61
N TYR A 124 3.90 13.80 -11.76
CA TYR A 124 3.22 13.65 -13.04
C TYR A 124 2.68 12.22 -13.25
N PHE A 125 3.46 11.21 -12.85
CA PHE A 125 3.01 9.82 -12.94
C PHE A 125 1.84 9.55 -11.98
N ASP A 126 1.89 10.10 -10.77
CA ASP A 126 0.78 9.99 -9.82
C ASP A 126 -0.50 10.63 -10.38
N ARG A 127 -0.38 11.82 -11.00
CA ARG A 127 -1.53 12.55 -11.61
C ARG A 127 -2.21 11.80 -12.76
N LEU A 128 -1.49 10.98 -13.50
CA LEU A 128 -2.06 10.13 -14.55
C LEU A 128 -3.03 9.08 -13.99
N PHE A 129 -2.89 8.74 -12.70
CA PHE A 129 -3.81 7.84 -11.98
C PHE A 129 -4.78 8.60 -11.05
N GLY A 130 -4.86 9.93 -11.17
CA GLY A 130 -5.80 10.77 -10.43
C GLY A 130 -5.28 11.26 -9.07
N ASP A 131 -4.05 10.94 -8.70
CA ASP A 131 -3.44 11.33 -7.44
C ASP A 131 -2.46 12.51 -7.62
N SER A 132 -2.22 13.28 -6.54
CA SER A 132 -1.13 14.26 -6.47
C SER A 132 -0.67 14.43 -5.03
N ARG A 133 0.63 14.27 -4.81
CA ARG A 133 1.25 14.39 -3.47
C ARG A 133 1.34 15.84 -3.00
N TYR A 134 1.29 16.78 -3.91
CA TYR A 134 1.44 18.21 -3.64
C TYR A 134 0.12 18.97 -3.55
N ARG A 135 -1.00 18.33 -3.86
CA ARG A 135 -2.30 18.90 -3.61
C ARG A 135 -2.63 18.80 -2.12
N LYS A 136 -3.11 19.89 -1.52
CA LYS A 136 -3.54 19.87 -0.12
C LYS A 136 -4.62 18.79 0.08
N SER A 137 -4.37 17.91 1.03
CA SER A 137 -5.34 16.91 1.44
C SER A 137 -6.53 17.57 2.16
N SER A 138 -7.72 17.06 1.95
CA SER A 138 -8.95 17.52 2.59
C SER A 138 -9.78 16.35 3.10
N LEU A 139 -10.53 16.56 4.17
CA LEU A 139 -11.45 15.57 4.73
C LEU A 139 -12.57 15.28 3.72
N ALA A 140 -12.68 14.03 3.30
CA ALA A 140 -13.72 13.57 2.38
C ALA A 140 -14.94 13.02 3.13
N ALA A 141 -14.72 12.27 4.22
CA ALA A 141 -15.79 11.71 5.05
C ALA A 141 -15.26 11.27 6.42
N VAL A 142 -16.19 11.19 7.38
CA VAL A 142 -15.97 10.50 8.67
C VAL A 142 -17.02 9.38 8.75
N LEU A 143 -16.57 8.15 8.92
CA LEU A 143 -17.40 6.96 8.96
C LEU A 143 -17.36 6.37 10.38
N PRO A 144 -18.50 6.18 11.05
CA PRO A 144 -18.53 5.44 12.30
C PRO A 144 -18.31 3.96 12.03
N PHE A 145 -17.69 3.25 12.96
CA PHE A 145 -17.57 1.80 12.91
C PHE A 145 -17.91 1.16 14.26
N ARG A 146 -18.15 -0.15 14.25
CA ARG A 146 -18.30 -0.98 15.44
C ARG A 146 -17.12 -1.93 15.55
N ILE A 147 -16.79 -2.33 16.77
CA ILE A 147 -15.80 -3.39 17.01
C ILE A 147 -16.58 -4.66 17.39
N GLU A 148 -16.45 -5.70 16.56
CA GLU A 148 -17.07 -7.00 16.81
C GLU A 148 -16.00 -8.10 16.72
N GLY A 149 -15.78 -8.81 17.82
CA GLY A 149 -14.73 -9.84 17.91
C GLY A 149 -13.33 -9.33 17.51
N GLY A 150 -12.99 -8.10 17.91
CA GLY A 150 -11.70 -7.48 17.64
C GLY A 150 -11.54 -6.88 16.23
N SER A 151 -12.56 -6.92 15.40
CA SER A 151 -12.50 -6.42 14.02
C SER A 151 -13.39 -5.20 13.81
N ILE A 152 -13.00 -4.38 12.84
CA ILE A 152 -13.70 -3.16 12.44
C ILE A 152 -14.85 -3.52 11.50
N ILE A 153 -16.10 -3.17 11.88
CA ILE A 153 -17.30 -3.38 11.08
C ILE A 153 -17.87 -2.03 10.64
N LEU A 154 -17.97 -1.85 9.33
CA LEU A 154 -18.58 -0.70 8.68
C LEU A 154 -20.02 -1.02 8.26
N SER A 155 -20.88 -0.01 8.34
CA SER A 155 -22.22 -0.07 7.76
C SER A 155 -22.24 0.59 6.40
N ALA A 156 -22.79 -0.07 5.39
CA ALA A 156 -22.89 0.47 4.04
C ALA A 156 -24.12 -0.07 3.30
N ARG A 157 -24.50 0.58 2.19
CA ARG A 157 -25.51 0.09 1.25
C ARG A 157 -24.85 -0.24 -0.08
N LEU A 158 -25.40 -1.20 -0.79
CA LEU A 158 -24.90 -1.62 -2.09
C LEU A 158 -25.94 -1.34 -3.16
N ASN A 159 -25.53 -0.64 -4.22
CA ASN A 159 -26.39 -0.19 -5.32
C ASN A 159 -27.61 0.59 -4.79
N ASP A 160 -28.80 0.27 -5.25
CA ASP A 160 -30.05 0.89 -4.83
C ASP A 160 -30.79 0.11 -3.74
N SER A 161 -30.12 -0.89 -3.14
CA SER A 161 -30.71 -1.64 -2.04
C SER A 161 -30.94 -0.74 -0.82
N PRO A 162 -32.16 -0.71 -0.25
CA PRO A 162 -32.42 0.06 0.96
C PRO A 162 -31.78 -0.58 2.22
N ARG A 163 -31.35 -1.84 2.10
CA ARG A 163 -30.76 -2.60 3.20
C ARG A 163 -29.41 -2.04 3.59
N VAL A 164 -29.23 -1.74 4.87
CA VAL A 164 -27.92 -1.48 5.48
C VAL A 164 -27.25 -2.81 5.76
N MET A 165 -26.03 -2.96 5.30
CA MET A 165 -25.23 -4.18 5.37
C MET A 165 -24.01 -3.95 6.27
N SER A 166 -23.55 -5.01 6.91
CA SER A 166 -22.37 -5.01 7.79
C SER A 166 -21.15 -5.57 7.06
N PHE A 167 -20.14 -4.75 6.86
CA PHE A 167 -18.91 -5.12 6.17
C PHE A 167 -17.72 -5.13 7.12
N LEU A 168 -16.95 -6.21 7.07
CA LEU A 168 -15.64 -6.27 7.69
C LEU A 168 -14.66 -5.35 6.93
N LEU A 169 -13.97 -4.45 7.62
CA LEU A 169 -12.82 -3.75 7.03
C LEU A 169 -11.59 -4.64 7.12
N ASP A 170 -11.09 -5.08 5.98
CA ASP A 170 -10.05 -6.10 5.87
C ASP A 170 -8.91 -5.62 4.96
N THR A 171 -7.79 -5.22 5.57
CA THR A 171 -6.59 -4.80 4.83
C THR A 171 -5.80 -5.98 4.25
N GLY A 172 -6.12 -7.21 4.63
CA GLY A 172 -5.61 -8.44 4.03
C GLY A 172 -6.34 -8.84 2.74
N ALA A 173 -7.45 -8.16 2.39
CA ALA A 173 -8.20 -8.35 1.17
C ALA A 173 -7.92 -7.25 0.13
N ASP A 174 -7.66 -7.64 -1.13
CA ASP A 174 -7.35 -6.69 -2.21
C ASP A 174 -8.58 -5.86 -2.65
N GLY A 175 -9.79 -6.42 -2.54
CA GLY A 175 -11.03 -5.80 -2.99
C GLY A 175 -12.23 -6.14 -2.10
N MET A 176 -13.41 -6.06 -2.69
CA MET A 176 -14.66 -6.37 -2.00
C MET A 176 -15.08 -7.81 -2.17
N ALA A 177 -15.72 -8.34 -1.15
CA ALA A 177 -16.41 -9.63 -1.21
C ALA A 177 -17.77 -9.55 -0.54
N ILE A 178 -18.70 -10.42 -0.97
CA ILE A 178 -20.05 -10.57 -0.41
C ILE A 178 -20.44 -12.05 -0.36
N ARG A 179 -21.26 -12.44 0.60
CA ARG A 179 -21.79 -13.81 0.66
C ARG A 179 -22.85 -14.04 -0.41
N ARG A 180 -22.86 -15.25 -0.99
CA ARG A 180 -23.78 -15.67 -2.05
C ARG A 180 -25.24 -15.37 -1.71
N SER A 181 -25.72 -15.85 -0.56
CA SER A 181 -27.13 -15.68 -0.17
C SER A 181 -27.57 -14.21 -0.14
N LEU A 182 -26.67 -13.28 0.19
CA LEU A 182 -26.99 -11.86 0.14
C LEU A 182 -26.94 -11.34 -1.29
N ALA A 183 -25.93 -11.72 -2.09
CA ALA A 183 -25.84 -11.35 -3.51
C ALA A 183 -27.12 -11.71 -4.25
N ASP A 184 -27.62 -12.93 -4.04
CA ASP A 184 -28.88 -13.42 -4.64
C ASP A 184 -30.09 -12.61 -4.14
N SER A 185 -30.18 -12.32 -2.83
CA SER A 185 -31.32 -11.60 -2.23
C SER A 185 -31.44 -10.15 -2.71
N ILE A 186 -30.34 -9.51 -3.09
CA ILE A 186 -30.33 -8.13 -3.63
C ILE A 186 -30.24 -8.09 -5.16
N GLY A 187 -30.30 -9.25 -5.83
CA GLY A 187 -30.28 -9.35 -7.29
C GLY A 187 -28.96 -8.92 -7.92
N LEU A 188 -27.84 -9.20 -7.28
CA LEU A 188 -26.52 -8.83 -7.78
C LEU A 188 -26.17 -9.61 -9.05
N LYS A 189 -25.91 -8.94 -10.16
CA LYS A 189 -25.63 -9.60 -11.44
C LYS A 189 -24.19 -10.05 -11.51
N VAL A 190 -23.97 -11.32 -11.84
CA VAL A 190 -22.65 -11.87 -12.15
C VAL A 190 -22.22 -11.41 -13.54
N SER A 191 -21.04 -10.85 -13.66
CA SER A 191 -20.43 -10.42 -14.92
C SER A 191 -19.48 -11.46 -15.51
N HIS A 192 -18.65 -12.06 -14.69
CA HIS A 192 -17.65 -13.07 -15.10
C HIS A 192 -17.17 -13.89 -13.90
N SER A 193 -16.32 -14.87 -14.17
CA SER A 193 -15.60 -15.62 -13.14
C SER A 193 -14.10 -15.34 -13.26
N GLN A 194 -13.40 -15.33 -12.12
CA GLN A 194 -11.95 -15.19 -12.08
C GLN A 194 -11.32 -16.04 -10.98
N GLU A 195 -10.03 -16.29 -11.10
CA GLU A 195 -9.24 -16.91 -10.03
C GLU A 195 -8.94 -15.91 -8.93
N ALA A 196 -9.30 -16.24 -7.70
CA ALA A 196 -8.95 -15.49 -6.50
C ALA A 196 -7.93 -16.26 -5.67
N SER A 197 -6.89 -15.57 -5.22
CA SER A 197 -5.97 -16.10 -4.22
C SER A 197 -6.57 -15.93 -2.84
N VAL A 198 -6.74 -17.03 -2.12
CA VAL A 198 -7.27 -17.04 -0.75
C VAL A 198 -6.29 -17.74 0.19
N VAL A 199 -6.48 -17.57 1.49
CA VAL A 199 -5.69 -18.34 2.47
C VAL A 199 -5.93 -19.84 2.22
N GLY A 200 -4.84 -20.56 1.96
CA GLY A 200 -4.90 -22.00 1.65
C GLY A 200 -4.94 -22.38 0.17
N GLY A 201 -4.97 -21.42 -0.77
CA GLY A 201 -4.88 -21.74 -2.20
C GLY A 201 -5.53 -20.74 -3.15
N ARG A 202 -6.06 -21.25 -4.24
CA ARG A 202 -6.81 -20.49 -5.25
C ARG A 202 -8.22 -21.03 -5.34
N LYS A 203 -9.16 -20.14 -5.61
CA LYS A 203 -10.57 -20.49 -5.86
C LYS A 203 -11.07 -19.70 -7.06
N THR A 204 -11.86 -20.34 -7.91
CA THR A 204 -12.65 -19.62 -8.92
C THR A 204 -13.84 -18.98 -8.21
N VAL A 205 -13.96 -17.66 -8.33
CA VAL A 205 -15.07 -16.89 -7.76
C VAL A 205 -15.82 -16.15 -8.84
N GLN A 206 -17.11 -15.93 -8.63
CA GLN A 206 -17.93 -15.10 -9.49
C GLN A 206 -17.75 -13.63 -9.09
N ILE A 207 -17.69 -12.76 -10.10
CA ILE A 207 -17.54 -11.32 -9.92
C ILE A 207 -18.79 -10.60 -10.41
N SER A 208 -19.28 -9.68 -9.60
CA SER A 208 -20.22 -8.65 -10.03
C SER A 208 -19.45 -7.33 -10.25
N ALA A 209 -19.55 -6.74 -11.43
CA ALA A 209 -18.86 -5.51 -11.79
C ALA A 209 -19.79 -4.29 -11.71
N ASP A 210 -19.18 -3.10 -11.75
CA ASP A 210 -19.86 -1.80 -11.84
C ASP A 210 -20.83 -1.48 -10.68
N ASN A 211 -20.58 -2.02 -9.52
CA ASN A 211 -21.40 -1.74 -8.34
C ASN A 211 -21.06 -0.40 -7.70
N VAL A 212 -22.01 0.12 -6.91
CA VAL A 212 -21.86 1.33 -6.11
C VAL A 212 -21.97 0.97 -4.64
N LEU A 213 -20.89 1.19 -3.88
CA LEU A 213 -20.87 1.09 -2.44
C LEU A 213 -21.13 2.45 -1.81
N ARG A 214 -22.23 2.62 -1.09
CA ARG A 214 -22.61 3.85 -0.37
C ARG A 214 -22.24 3.72 1.11
N LEU A 215 -21.19 4.45 1.50
CA LEU A 215 -20.66 4.44 2.86
C LEU A 215 -21.31 5.50 3.76
N SER A 216 -21.75 6.61 3.17
CA SER A 216 -22.55 7.67 3.80
C SER A 216 -23.35 8.39 2.74
N ASP A 217 -24.17 9.39 3.12
CA ASP A 217 -24.92 10.20 2.17
C ASP A 217 -24.00 11.02 1.24
N SER A 218 -22.80 11.37 1.73
CA SER A 218 -21.80 12.14 0.98
C SER A 218 -20.73 11.31 0.29
N LEU A 219 -20.59 10.01 0.64
CA LEU A 219 -19.51 9.17 0.14
C LEU A 219 -20.02 7.88 -0.49
N SER A 220 -19.78 7.75 -1.80
CA SER A 220 -20.05 6.54 -2.57
C SER A 220 -18.85 6.16 -3.41
N LEU A 221 -18.48 4.88 -3.39
CA LEU A 221 -17.49 4.31 -4.27
C LEU A 221 -18.18 3.67 -5.47
N LYS A 222 -17.97 4.26 -6.66
CA LYS A 222 -18.50 3.75 -7.94
C LYS A 222 -17.57 2.72 -8.56
N LYS A 223 -18.06 1.95 -9.53
CA LYS A 223 -17.32 0.94 -10.31
C LYS A 223 -16.61 -0.08 -9.43
N GLN A 224 -17.32 -0.60 -8.42
CA GLN A 224 -16.77 -1.62 -7.54
C GLN A 224 -16.98 -3.01 -8.15
N ASN A 225 -15.88 -3.78 -8.22
CA ASN A 225 -15.94 -5.21 -8.51
C ASN A 225 -16.06 -5.95 -7.18
N ILE A 226 -17.02 -6.88 -7.10
CA ILE A 226 -17.37 -7.60 -5.88
C ILE A 226 -17.25 -9.08 -6.14
N ALA A 227 -16.38 -9.76 -5.41
CA ALA A 227 -16.27 -11.21 -5.43
C ALA A 227 -17.42 -11.84 -4.62
N ILE A 228 -18.05 -12.85 -5.17
CA ILE A 228 -19.15 -13.57 -4.52
C ILE A 228 -18.62 -14.90 -3.99
N PHE A 229 -18.57 -15.00 -2.65
CA PHE A 229 -18.16 -16.21 -1.95
C PHE A 229 -19.37 -16.94 -1.37
N GLU A 230 -19.31 -18.25 -1.25
CA GLU A 230 -20.37 -19.04 -0.60
C GLU A 230 -20.58 -18.60 0.85
N ARG A 231 -19.50 -18.27 1.53
CA ARG A 231 -19.50 -17.79 2.92
C ARG A 231 -18.49 -16.67 3.08
N VAL A 232 -18.78 -15.73 3.96
CA VAL A 232 -17.87 -14.77 4.53
C VAL A 232 -17.85 -14.95 6.04
N ARG A 233 -17.05 -14.17 6.77
CA ARG A 233 -17.01 -14.24 8.22
C ARG A 233 -18.44 -14.17 8.82
N ASN A 234 -18.72 -15.05 9.78
CA ASN A 234 -20.00 -15.06 10.49
C ASN A 234 -20.29 -13.70 11.14
N GLY A 235 -21.54 -13.25 11.07
CA GLY A 235 -21.95 -11.94 11.59
C GLY A 235 -21.74 -10.78 10.61
N THR A 236 -21.11 -11.01 9.43
CA THR A 236 -20.94 -9.97 8.40
C THR A 236 -21.67 -10.35 7.10
N ASP A 237 -21.99 -9.34 6.32
CA ASP A 237 -22.59 -9.48 4.99
C ASP A 237 -21.52 -9.56 3.89
N GLY A 238 -20.32 -9.01 4.16
CA GLY A 238 -19.23 -8.99 3.21
C GLY A 238 -17.95 -8.36 3.79
N ILE A 239 -17.03 -8.08 2.89
CA ILE A 239 -15.73 -7.49 3.15
C ILE A 239 -15.57 -6.22 2.31
N ILE A 240 -15.05 -5.16 2.92
CA ILE A 240 -14.47 -4.00 2.26
C ILE A 240 -12.96 -4.10 2.48
N GLY A 241 -12.23 -4.33 1.41
CA GLY A 241 -10.79 -4.46 1.43
C GLY A 241 -10.07 -3.17 1.07
N LEU A 242 -8.92 -3.30 0.43
CA LEU A 242 -8.09 -2.18 0.04
C LEU A 242 -8.72 -1.27 -1.03
N ASN A 243 -9.81 -1.66 -1.65
CA ASN A 243 -10.57 -0.81 -2.58
C ASN A 243 -11.05 0.52 -1.96
N LEU A 244 -11.25 0.59 -0.64
CA LEU A 244 -11.50 1.82 0.10
C LEU A 244 -10.21 2.54 0.45
N ILE A 245 -9.28 1.85 1.12
CA ILE A 245 -8.06 2.44 1.70
C ILE A 245 -7.13 2.99 0.60
N ARG A 246 -7.09 2.37 -0.57
CA ARG A 246 -6.28 2.87 -1.71
C ARG A 246 -6.73 4.21 -2.28
N LYS A 247 -7.93 4.65 -1.98
CA LYS A 247 -8.47 5.92 -2.52
C LYS A 247 -8.29 7.09 -1.58
N TYR A 248 -7.95 6.82 -0.31
CA TYR A 248 -7.92 7.85 0.72
C TYR A 248 -6.74 7.64 1.68
N ILE A 249 -6.25 8.75 2.21
CA ILE A 249 -5.48 8.70 3.45
C ILE A 249 -6.47 8.37 4.55
N THR A 250 -6.28 7.24 5.23
CA THR A 250 -7.24 6.68 6.17
C THR A 250 -6.71 6.79 7.58
N GLU A 251 -7.39 7.55 8.42
CA GLU A 251 -7.13 7.63 9.86
C GLU A 251 -8.19 6.81 10.61
N VAL A 252 -7.76 5.79 11.36
CA VAL A 252 -8.64 4.98 12.20
C VAL A 252 -8.45 5.41 13.65
N ASN A 253 -9.52 5.88 14.28
CA ASN A 253 -9.56 6.26 15.68
C ASN A 253 -10.40 5.26 16.46
N PHE A 254 -9.73 4.43 17.27
CA PHE A 254 -10.39 3.40 18.08
C PHE A 254 -11.10 3.98 19.30
N ASP A 255 -10.64 5.12 19.82
CA ASP A 255 -11.28 5.75 20.98
C ASP A 255 -12.68 6.29 20.64
N THR A 256 -12.80 6.94 19.49
CA THR A 256 -14.07 7.48 18.99
C THR A 256 -14.81 6.54 18.06
N GLN A 257 -14.23 5.40 17.72
CA GLN A 257 -14.73 4.43 16.74
C GLN A 257 -15.12 5.10 15.41
N THR A 258 -14.21 5.90 14.86
CA THR A 258 -14.40 6.59 13.58
C THR A 258 -13.23 6.38 12.62
N ILE A 259 -13.56 6.31 11.34
CA ILE A 259 -12.60 6.36 10.24
C ILE A 259 -12.73 7.69 9.55
N SER A 260 -11.68 8.50 9.58
CA SER A 260 -11.60 9.73 8.80
C SER A 260 -10.86 9.46 7.50
N LEU A 261 -11.50 9.77 6.39
CA LEU A 261 -10.98 9.60 5.03
C LEU A 261 -10.61 10.95 4.46
N TYR A 262 -9.34 11.09 4.06
CA TYR A 262 -8.84 12.32 3.43
C TYR A 262 -8.43 12.05 1.99
N THR A 263 -8.61 13.04 1.13
CA THR A 263 -8.12 12.95 -0.26
C THR A 263 -6.61 12.76 -0.28
N PHE A 264 -6.09 12.00 -1.24
CA PHE A 264 -4.65 11.83 -1.43
C PHE A 264 -3.98 13.19 -1.69
N GLY A 265 -2.87 13.44 -1.00
CA GLY A 265 -2.16 14.72 -1.11
C GLY A 265 -1.24 15.01 0.06
N ASP A 266 -0.88 16.29 0.21
CA ASP A 266 -0.07 16.76 1.34
C ASP A 266 -0.94 16.76 2.60
N TYR A 267 -0.75 15.74 3.43
CA TYR A 267 -1.45 15.50 4.68
C TYR A 267 -0.49 15.62 5.86
N ILE A 268 -0.85 16.44 6.83
CA ILE A 268 -0.07 16.62 8.05
C ILE A 268 -0.76 15.86 9.18
N PHE A 269 -0.14 14.77 9.62
CA PHE A 269 -0.60 14.03 10.79
C PHE A 269 -0.35 14.85 12.05
N GLN A 270 -1.43 15.25 12.73
CA GLN A 270 -1.37 16.18 13.85
C GLN A 270 -1.20 15.51 15.21
N ARG A 271 -1.26 14.19 15.30
CA ARG A 271 -1.14 13.44 16.54
C ARG A 271 0.31 13.02 16.80
N LYS A 272 0.60 12.76 18.07
CA LYS A 272 1.88 12.15 18.46
C LYS A 272 1.88 10.69 18.00
N GLY A 273 2.96 10.25 17.41
CA GLY A 273 3.09 8.87 16.95
C GLY A 273 4.43 8.60 16.29
N ARG A 274 4.69 7.33 16.03
CA ARG A 274 5.87 6.89 15.29
C ARG A 274 5.46 6.58 13.85
N MET A 275 6.18 7.15 12.89
CA MET A 275 6.03 6.83 11.49
C MET A 275 6.64 5.46 11.21
N ILE A 276 5.89 4.58 10.57
CA ILE A 276 6.33 3.24 10.16
C ILE A 276 6.23 3.18 8.63
N PRO A 277 7.34 2.94 7.91
CA PRO A 277 7.30 2.82 6.46
C PRO A 277 6.57 1.54 6.05
N LEU A 278 5.63 1.67 5.12
CA LEU A 278 4.88 0.55 4.55
C LEU A 278 5.27 0.36 3.08
N ARG A 279 5.13 -0.86 2.60
CA ARG A 279 5.21 -1.20 1.18
C ARG A 279 3.85 -1.70 0.70
N VAL A 280 3.41 -1.23 -0.46
CA VAL A 280 2.12 -1.62 -1.03
C VAL A 280 2.33 -2.17 -2.46
N PRO A 281 2.92 -3.36 -2.61
CA PRO A 281 3.00 -4.00 -3.93
C PRO A 281 1.61 -4.42 -4.43
N SER A 282 0.83 -5.07 -3.62
CA SER A 282 -0.60 -5.38 -3.82
C SER A 282 -1.37 -5.27 -2.51
N LEU A 283 -0.82 -5.84 -1.43
CA LEU A 283 -1.33 -5.70 -0.06
C LEU A 283 -0.40 -4.79 0.75
N ILE A 284 -0.89 -4.29 1.87
CA ILE A 284 -0.09 -3.47 2.78
C ILE A 284 0.91 -4.38 3.50
N MET A 285 2.20 -4.17 3.23
CA MET A 285 3.28 -4.92 3.84
C MET A 285 4.09 -4.06 4.80
N LEU A 286 4.35 -4.61 5.97
CA LEU A 286 5.18 -4.04 7.02
C LEU A 286 6.51 -4.79 7.06
N PRO A 287 7.62 -4.17 6.62
CA PRO A 287 8.96 -4.71 6.89
C PRO A 287 9.21 -4.70 8.39
N SER A 288 9.43 -5.85 8.99
CA SER A 288 9.54 -5.97 10.44
C SER A 288 10.42 -7.15 10.83
N ALA A 289 10.78 -7.23 12.11
CA ALA A 289 11.51 -8.33 12.68
C ALA A 289 10.66 -9.03 13.76
N LEU A 290 10.60 -10.34 13.67
CA LEU A 290 10.02 -11.20 14.69
C LEU A 290 11.12 -11.61 15.67
N ASN A 291 11.06 -11.10 16.89
CA ASN A 291 11.97 -11.51 17.95
C ASN A 291 11.48 -12.83 18.55
N LEU A 292 12.35 -13.82 18.50
CA LEU A 292 12.15 -15.12 19.11
C LEU A 292 12.70 -15.13 20.53
N THR A 293 12.85 -16.30 21.12
CA THR A 293 13.50 -16.47 22.42
C THR A 293 15.00 -16.16 22.31
N GLY A 294 15.57 -15.46 23.31
CA GLY A 294 16.97 -15.05 23.33
C GLY A 294 17.28 -13.96 22.29
N ASP A 295 18.48 -13.97 21.73
CA ASP A 295 18.96 -12.97 20.78
C ASP A 295 18.59 -13.25 19.32
N LYS A 296 17.69 -14.23 19.09
CA LYS A 296 17.27 -14.61 17.74
C LYS A 296 16.17 -13.69 17.23
N SER A 297 16.42 -13.07 16.09
CA SER A 297 15.46 -12.25 15.37
C SER A 297 15.38 -12.69 13.91
N ILE A 298 14.18 -12.67 13.34
CA ILE A 298 13.90 -13.06 11.95
C ILE A 298 13.23 -11.88 11.28
N SER A 299 13.89 -11.31 10.29
CA SER A 299 13.32 -10.25 9.47
C SER A 299 12.40 -10.80 8.38
N GLY A 300 11.32 -10.08 8.09
CA GLY A 300 10.36 -10.44 7.05
C GLY A 300 9.45 -9.29 6.65
N ASN A 301 8.66 -9.53 5.61
CA ASN A 301 7.57 -8.65 5.23
C ASN A 301 6.25 -9.27 5.69
N PHE A 302 5.56 -8.58 6.57
CA PHE A 302 4.30 -9.04 7.16
C PHE A 302 3.14 -8.27 6.53
N ILE A 303 2.06 -8.97 6.19
CA ILE A 303 0.81 -8.33 5.75
C ILE A 303 0.14 -7.72 6.97
N MET A 304 -0.23 -6.45 6.88
CA MET A 304 -1.07 -5.79 7.87
C MET A 304 -2.53 -6.14 7.57
N ASP A 305 -3.13 -6.97 8.43
CA ASP A 305 -4.44 -7.59 8.20
C ASP A 305 -5.40 -7.25 9.34
N THR A 306 -6.31 -6.30 9.11
CA THR A 306 -7.36 -5.91 10.07
C THR A 306 -8.54 -6.89 10.09
N GLY A 307 -8.61 -7.81 9.14
CA GLY A 307 -9.60 -8.88 9.09
C GLY A 307 -9.23 -10.11 9.93
N ALA A 308 -7.94 -10.26 10.28
CA ALA A 308 -7.45 -11.37 11.07
C ALA A 308 -7.73 -11.19 12.57
N ASN A 309 -8.11 -12.28 13.25
CA ASN A 309 -8.35 -12.30 14.70
C ASN A 309 -7.12 -12.75 15.50
N TYR A 310 -5.94 -12.76 14.92
CA TYR A 310 -4.70 -13.19 15.54
C TYR A 310 -3.67 -12.06 15.50
N TYR A 311 -2.84 -11.99 16.53
CA TYR A 311 -1.74 -11.02 16.57
C TYR A 311 -0.71 -11.27 15.48
N LEU A 312 -0.48 -12.55 15.13
CA LEU A 312 0.45 -12.98 14.09
C LEU A 312 0.04 -14.34 13.56
N ILE A 313 -0.01 -14.46 12.23
CA ILE A 313 -0.15 -15.73 11.53
C ILE A 313 1.14 -15.98 10.74
N ALA A 314 1.86 -17.04 11.06
CA ALA A 314 3.04 -17.47 10.32
C ALA A 314 2.68 -18.64 9.41
N PHE A 315 2.71 -18.42 8.09
CA PHE A 315 2.41 -19.47 7.11
C PHE A 315 3.49 -20.56 7.07
N SER A 316 3.11 -21.77 6.70
CA SER A 316 3.97 -22.97 6.72
C SER A 316 5.30 -22.78 6.00
N ARG A 317 5.34 -22.00 4.91
CA ARG A 317 6.59 -21.70 4.20
C ARG A 317 7.54 -20.88 5.07
N PHE A 318 7.05 -19.81 5.69
CA PHE A 318 7.84 -18.96 6.60
C PHE A 318 8.32 -19.75 7.83
N VAL A 319 7.42 -20.56 8.41
CA VAL A 319 7.73 -21.44 9.55
C VAL A 319 8.86 -22.40 9.21
N ARG A 320 8.80 -23.07 8.05
CA ARG A 320 9.84 -24.03 7.60
C ARG A 320 11.16 -23.34 7.27
N GLN A 321 11.13 -22.27 6.50
CA GLN A 321 12.34 -21.53 6.08
C GLN A 321 13.13 -21.01 7.29
N ASN A 322 12.44 -20.58 8.32
CA ASN A 322 13.05 -20.02 9.53
C ASN A 322 13.16 -21.03 10.68
N ARG A 323 12.83 -22.31 10.45
CA ARG A 323 12.91 -23.40 11.45
C ARG A 323 12.21 -23.05 12.76
N LEU A 324 11.05 -22.36 12.70
CA LEU A 324 10.35 -21.85 13.88
C LEU A 324 9.94 -22.96 14.86
N LEU A 325 9.58 -24.14 14.35
CA LEU A 325 9.25 -25.31 15.20
C LEU A 325 10.42 -25.82 16.03
N LEU A 326 11.66 -25.44 15.70
CA LEU A 326 12.87 -25.77 16.44
C LEU A 326 13.32 -24.65 17.40
N SER A 327 12.55 -23.56 17.50
CA SER A 327 12.91 -22.38 18.30
C SER A 327 12.49 -22.47 19.77
N GLY A 328 12.06 -23.63 20.24
CA GLY A 328 11.68 -23.86 21.64
C GLY A 328 10.27 -23.40 22.00
N PHE A 329 9.46 -22.95 21.03
CA PHE A 329 8.05 -22.67 21.27
C PHE A 329 7.28 -23.94 21.60
N LYS A 330 6.45 -23.88 22.64
CA LYS A 330 5.55 -24.97 23.01
C LYS A 330 4.17 -24.66 22.44
N PRO A 331 3.47 -25.63 21.79
CA PRO A 331 2.10 -25.45 21.38
C PRO A 331 1.19 -25.21 22.61
N GLU A 332 0.37 -24.17 22.57
CA GLU A 332 -0.65 -23.92 23.61
C GLU A 332 -2.01 -24.52 23.24
N GLY A 333 -2.18 -24.87 21.99
CA GLY A 333 -3.42 -25.46 21.49
C GLY A 333 -3.41 -25.63 19.97
N SER A 334 -4.49 -26.19 19.44
CA SER A 334 -4.77 -26.26 18.00
C SER A 334 -6.02 -25.47 17.69
N GLY A 335 -6.01 -24.77 16.54
CA GLY A 335 -7.16 -24.02 16.03
C GLY A 335 -7.31 -24.21 14.53
N ALA A 336 -8.53 -24.02 14.03
CA ALA A 336 -8.80 -23.99 12.61
C ALA A 336 -8.83 -22.54 12.11
N THR A 337 -8.12 -22.26 11.02
CA THR A 337 -8.25 -21.00 10.30
C THR A 337 -9.35 -21.15 9.27
N VAL A 338 -10.37 -20.31 9.34
CA VAL A 338 -11.41 -20.27 8.29
C VAL A 338 -10.86 -19.35 7.20
N SER A 339 -10.57 -19.93 6.03
CA SER A 339 -10.35 -19.16 4.80
C SER A 339 -11.67 -18.92 4.10
N LEU A 340 -11.83 -17.77 3.52
CA LEU A 340 -12.94 -17.46 2.61
C LEU A 340 -12.95 -18.36 1.37
#